data_a870b7503d4f2982eecefd05af3fd4d7
#
_entry.id   a870b7503d4f2982eecefd05af3fd4d7
#
_cell.length_a   1.000
_cell.length_b   1.000
_cell.length_c   1.000
_cell.angle_alpha   90.00
_cell.angle_beta   90.00
_cell.angle_gamma   90.00
#
_symmetry.space_group_name_H-M   'P 1'
#
loop_
_entity.id
_entity.type
_entity.pdbx_description
1 polymer ?
#
loop_
_entity_poly.entity_id
_entity_poly.type
_entity_poly.pdbx_seq_one_letter_code
_entity_poly.pdbx_strand_id
1 'polypeptide(L)'
;MEDDLNSILEELVTSNFIKLKESILNDISEQKLEKEKQFFKENKDLNLRIHKNVICSNCFKKNFTGKRYICCECDNYNLCEDCEELRCKKFMEHNLNHIFLKLNKPINVDINKYDNIIKGKNQNLTVKNNEAIANITIFNTGEESLKDCFLSQIIFGRKVLTGKKIKIEEDVNQNEKIDCSIVMDVNKETVKEGDTKEYISEWRMFTKEGLPFGEIISLYINDLTK
;
A
#
# COMPACT_ATOMS: atom_id res chain seq x y z
N MET A 1 52.96 -48.79 -16.46
CA MET A 1 51.74 -49.59 -16.83
C MET A 1 50.68 -49.54 -15.75
N GLU A 2 50.96 -49.82 -14.46
CA GLU A 2 49.91 -49.69 -13.38
C GLU A 2 49.52 -48.29 -13.12
N ASP A 3 50.46 -47.34 -13.13
CA ASP A 3 50.18 -45.91 -12.90
C ASP A 3 49.29 -45.29 -14.04
N ASP A 4 49.54 -45.72 -15.29
CA ASP A 4 48.72 -45.29 -16.44
C ASP A 4 47.28 -45.81 -16.35
N LEU A 5 47.07 -47.02 -15.84
CA LEU A 5 45.81 -47.68 -15.72
C LEU A 5 44.96 -46.95 -14.58
N ASN A 6 45.60 -46.59 -13.48
CA ASN A 6 44.97 -45.89 -12.37
C ASN A 6 44.54 -44.46 -12.78
N SER A 7 45.39 -43.76 -13.54
CA SER A 7 45.06 -42.44 -14.08
C SER A 7 43.82 -42.48 -15.01
N ILE A 8 43.75 -43.47 -15.90
CA ILE A 8 42.61 -43.66 -16.81
C ILE A 8 41.32 -44.01 -16.03
N LEU A 9 41.44 -44.82 -14.98
CA LEU A 9 40.33 -45.19 -14.13
C LEU A 9 39.80 -43.97 -13.35
N GLU A 10 40.67 -43.14 -12.79
CA GLU A 10 40.29 -41.91 -12.10
C GLU A 10 39.59 -40.90 -13.03
N GLU A 11 40.09 -40.71 -14.26
CA GLU A 11 39.44 -39.88 -15.26
C GLU A 11 38.03 -40.39 -15.64
N LEU A 12 37.90 -41.71 -15.86
CA LEU A 12 36.62 -42.34 -16.17
C LEU A 12 35.59 -42.20 -15.03
N VAL A 13 36.04 -42.44 -13.80
CA VAL A 13 35.17 -42.27 -12.61
C VAL A 13 34.74 -40.81 -12.44
N THR A 14 35.70 -39.90 -12.58
CA THR A 14 35.40 -38.45 -12.44
C THR A 14 34.45 -37.97 -13.54
N SER A 15 34.69 -38.36 -14.80
CA SER A 15 33.81 -38.01 -15.94
C SER A 15 32.39 -38.56 -15.78
N ASN A 16 32.27 -39.83 -15.35
CA ASN A 16 30.96 -40.43 -15.10
C ASN A 16 30.24 -39.79 -13.92
N PHE A 17 30.97 -39.41 -12.87
CA PHE A 17 30.40 -38.71 -11.71
C PHE A 17 29.87 -37.33 -12.09
N ILE A 18 30.62 -36.57 -12.92
CA ILE A 18 30.19 -35.27 -13.43
C ILE A 18 28.91 -35.42 -14.26
N LYS A 19 28.87 -36.35 -15.20
CA LYS A 19 27.68 -36.61 -16.02
C LYS A 19 26.47 -37.02 -15.21
N LEU A 20 26.63 -37.84 -14.19
CA LEU A 20 25.57 -38.26 -13.30
C LEU A 20 25.05 -37.07 -12.48
N LYS A 21 25.96 -36.23 -11.97
CA LYS A 21 25.60 -35.00 -11.22
C LYS A 21 24.79 -34.05 -12.10
N GLU A 22 25.21 -33.80 -13.33
CA GLU A 22 24.49 -32.94 -14.28
C GLU A 22 23.11 -33.49 -14.63
N SER A 23 23.01 -34.83 -14.86
CA SER A 23 21.72 -35.49 -15.09
C SER A 23 20.77 -35.30 -13.90
N ILE A 24 21.24 -35.56 -12.69
CA ILE A 24 20.42 -35.39 -11.46
C ILE A 24 19.99 -33.93 -11.27
N LEU A 25 20.88 -32.96 -11.52
CA LEU A 25 20.54 -31.54 -11.41
C LEU A 25 19.48 -31.11 -12.44
N ASN A 26 19.59 -31.64 -13.68
CA ASN A 26 18.62 -31.40 -14.73
C ASN A 26 17.25 -32.01 -14.37
N ASP A 27 17.24 -33.28 -13.91
CA ASP A 27 16.01 -33.97 -13.50
C ASP A 27 15.31 -33.23 -12.34
N ILE A 28 16.07 -32.73 -11.36
CA ILE A 28 15.53 -31.94 -10.23
C ILE A 28 14.95 -30.61 -10.75
N SER A 29 15.64 -29.96 -11.68
CA SER A 29 15.18 -28.68 -12.24
C SER A 29 13.90 -28.84 -13.07
N GLU A 30 13.83 -29.90 -13.88
CA GLU A 30 12.65 -30.26 -14.67
C GLU A 30 11.46 -30.64 -13.80
N GLN A 31 11.67 -31.47 -12.77
CA GLN A 31 10.61 -31.83 -11.82
C GLN A 31 10.08 -30.61 -11.05
N LYS A 32 10.97 -29.68 -10.68
CA LYS A 32 10.56 -28.43 -10.01
C LYS A 32 9.72 -27.57 -10.94
N LEU A 33 10.16 -27.41 -12.19
CA LEU A 33 9.44 -26.65 -13.21
C LEU A 33 8.07 -27.27 -13.53
N GLU A 34 8.00 -28.61 -13.62
CA GLU A 34 6.75 -29.33 -13.88
C GLU A 34 5.77 -29.19 -12.71
N LYS A 35 6.25 -29.31 -11.47
CA LYS A 35 5.44 -29.06 -10.25
C LYS A 35 4.91 -27.63 -10.19
N GLU A 36 5.74 -26.63 -10.57
CA GLU A 36 5.30 -25.25 -10.66
C GLU A 36 4.23 -25.06 -11.74
N LYS A 37 4.42 -25.64 -12.94
CA LYS A 37 3.42 -25.60 -14.02
C LYS A 37 2.10 -26.27 -13.63
N GLN A 38 2.18 -27.43 -12.99
CA GLN A 38 1.01 -28.17 -12.53
C GLN A 38 0.28 -27.40 -11.43
N PHE A 39 1.01 -26.83 -10.47
CA PHE A 39 0.46 -25.94 -9.45
C PHE A 39 -0.25 -24.73 -10.07
N PHE A 40 0.31 -24.10 -11.10
CA PHE A 40 -0.33 -22.99 -11.82
C PHE A 40 -1.54 -23.43 -12.66
N LYS A 41 -1.54 -24.65 -13.18
CA LYS A 41 -2.64 -25.20 -14.00
C LYS A 41 -3.84 -25.62 -13.15
N GLU A 42 -3.59 -26.22 -12.00
CA GLU A 42 -4.62 -26.64 -11.03
C GLU A 42 -5.22 -25.44 -10.26
N ASN A 43 -4.49 -24.34 -10.16
CA ASN A 43 -4.87 -23.16 -9.43
C ASN A 43 -5.03 -21.93 -10.34
N LYS A 44 -5.76 -22.07 -11.46
CA LYS A 44 -6.16 -20.92 -12.29
C LYS A 44 -6.78 -19.76 -11.46
N ASP A 45 -7.49 -20.10 -10.39
CA ASP A 45 -8.04 -19.15 -9.43
C ASP A 45 -6.99 -18.49 -8.54
N LEU A 46 -5.82 -19.10 -8.33
CA LEU A 46 -4.74 -18.51 -7.53
C LEU A 46 -4.06 -17.33 -8.24
N ASN A 47 -3.96 -17.35 -9.56
CA ASN A 47 -3.46 -16.20 -10.34
C ASN A 47 -4.36 -14.96 -10.19
N LEU A 48 -5.65 -15.16 -9.90
CA LEU A 48 -6.59 -14.08 -9.58
C LEU A 48 -6.42 -13.55 -8.15
N ARG A 49 -5.60 -14.21 -7.31
CA ARG A 49 -5.36 -13.85 -5.90
C ARG A 49 -3.97 -13.31 -5.62
N ILE A 50 -3.12 -13.18 -6.63
CA ILE A 50 -1.75 -12.68 -6.48
C ILE A 50 -1.75 -11.15 -6.61
N HIS A 51 -1.23 -10.47 -5.60
CA HIS A 51 -0.94 -9.03 -5.65
C HIS A 51 0.33 -8.82 -6.48
N LYS A 52 0.18 -8.66 -7.81
CA LYS A 52 1.29 -8.47 -8.75
C LYS A 52 1.99 -7.13 -8.52
N ASN A 53 3.31 -7.10 -8.73
CA ASN A 53 4.15 -5.91 -8.60
C ASN A 53 4.15 -5.29 -7.20
N VAL A 54 3.79 -6.06 -6.18
CA VAL A 54 3.77 -5.64 -4.78
C VAL A 54 4.86 -6.38 -4.01
N ILE A 55 5.56 -5.65 -3.16
CA ILE A 55 6.59 -6.16 -2.27
C ILE A 55 6.13 -5.91 -0.83
N CYS A 56 6.19 -6.92 0.03
CA CYS A 56 5.97 -6.73 1.46
C CYS A 56 7.13 -5.93 2.05
N SER A 57 6.86 -4.82 2.70
CA SER A 57 7.89 -3.91 3.26
C SER A 57 8.67 -4.52 4.42
N ASN A 58 8.18 -5.60 5.04
CA ASN A 58 8.86 -6.27 6.14
C ASN A 58 9.64 -7.52 5.69
N CYS A 59 8.99 -8.50 5.08
CA CYS A 59 9.65 -9.76 4.71
C CYS A 59 10.16 -9.79 3.27
N PHE A 60 9.98 -8.73 2.49
CA PHE A 60 10.41 -8.56 1.10
C PHE A 60 9.83 -9.59 0.13
N LYS A 61 8.82 -10.35 0.54
CA LYS A 61 8.10 -11.28 -0.33
C LYS A 61 7.43 -10.51 -1.47
N LYS A 62 7.76 -10.88 -2.70
CA LYS A 62 7.19 -10.29 -3.92
C LYS A 62 5.98 -11.08 -4.38
N ASN A 63 5.01 -10.38 -5.01
CA ASN A 63 3.87 -11.05 -5.66
C ASN A 63 3.15 -12.03 -4.72
N PHE A 64 2.86 -11.62 -3.50
CA PHE A 64 2.25 -12.50 -2.50
C PHE A 64 0.75 -12.67 -2.71
N THR A 65 0.24 -13.80 -2.22
CA THR A 65 -1.19 -14.14 -2.17
C THR A 65 -1.79 -13.81 -0.81
N GLY A 66 -3.10 -13.88 -0.70
CA GLY A 66 -3.82 -13.63 0.56
C GLY A 66 -4.20 -12.16 0.72
N LYS A 67 -4.26 -11.71 1.95
CA LYS A 67 -4.60 -10.33 2.25
C LYS A 67 -3.39 -9.42 2.12
N ARG A 68 -3.61 -8.25 1.53
CA ARG A 68 -2.64 -7.16 1.48
C ARG A 68 -3.09 -6.04 2.38
N TYR A 69 -2.18 -5.47 3.13
CA TYR A 69 -2.40 -4.32 3.99
C TYR A 69 -1.52 -3.17 3.49
N ILE A 70 -2.15 -2.03 3.20
CA ILE A 70 -1.50 -0.83 2.66
C ILE A 70 -1.58 0.25 3.72
N CYS A 71 -0.45 0.80 4.13
CA CYS A 71 -0.44 1.96 5.01
C CYS A 71 -1.02 3.18 4.28
N CYS A 72 -2.01 3.84 4.89
CA CYS A 72 -2.62 5.03 4.30
C CYS A 72 -1.78 6.29 4.49
N GLU A 73 -0.77 6.24 5.35
CA GLU A 73 0.08 7.39 5.73
C GLU A 73 1.50 7.30 5.18
N CYS A 74 2.02 6.07 4.97
CA CYS A 74 3.35 5.87 4.38
C CYS A 74 3.26 5.56 2.90
N ASP A 75 4.18 6.12 2.10
CA ASP A 75 4.24 5.84 0.67
C ASP A 75 4.71 4.42 0.40
N ASN A 76 3.96 3.72 -0.46
CA ASN A 76 4.28 2.36 -0.91
C ASN A 76 4.55 1.32 0.20
N TYR A 77 4.11 1.58 1.43
CA TYR A 77 4.27 0.63 2.53
C TYR A 77 3.17 -0.42 2.50
N ASN A 78 3.57 -1.66 2.24
CA ASN A 78 2.66 -2.80 2.09
C ASN A 78 3.08 -3.94 3.00
N LEU A 79 2.11 -4.64 3.58
CA LEU A 79 2.35 -5.85 4.35
C LEU A 79 1.54 -7.02 3.78
N CYS A 80 2.13 -8.22 3.80
CA CYS A 80 1.40 -9.45 3.65
C CYS A 80 0.67 -9.81 4.96
N GLU A 81 -0.21 -10.78 4.94
CA GLU A 81 -1.03 -11.19 6.09
C GLU A 81 -0.17 -11.58 7.30
N ASP A 82 0.89 -12.38 7.08
CA ASP A 82 1.79 -12.82 8.14
C ASP A 82 2.51 -11.64 8.82
N CYS A 83 2.95 -10.66 8.03
CA CYS A 83 3.65 -9.49 8.55
C CYS A 83 2.71 -8.52 9.26
N GLU A 84 1.47 -8.39 8.83
CA GLU A 84 0.48 -7.61 9.58
C GLU A 84 0.17 -8.22 10.94
N GLU A 85 0.11 -9.55 11.03
CA GLU A 85 -0.04 -10.21 12.31
C GLU A 85 1.14 -9.93 13.26
N LEU A 86 2.38 -9.90 12.74
CA LEU A 86 3.56 -9.53 13.51
C LEU A 86 3.52 -8.06 13.96
N ARG A 87 3.06 -7.14 13.10
CA ARG A 87 2.87 -5.74 13.45
C ARG A 87 1.90 -5.58 14.61
N CYS A 88 0.76 -6.24 14.55
CA CYS A 88 -0.24 -6.21 15.61
C CYS A 88 0.31 -6.75 16.95
N LYS A 89 1.27 -7.66 16.91
CA LYS A 89 1.98 -8.18 18.09
C LYS A 89 3.18 -7.31 18.52
N LYS A 90 3.38 -6.15 17.91
CA LYS A 90 4.48 -5.20 18.17
C LYS A 90 5.89 -5.74 17.89
N PHE A 91 6.04 -6.68 16.96
CA PHE A 91 7.34 -7.21 16.53
C PHE A 91 7.94 -6.46 15.33
N MET A 92 7.40 -5.28 14.99
CA MET A 92 7.84 -4.48 13.85
C MET A 92 7.95 -3.00 14.21
N GLU A 93 8.88 -2.31 13.58
CA GLU A 93 9.17 -0.88 13.79
C GLU A 93 8.24 0.07 12.98
N HIS A 94 7.06 -0.36 12.61
CA HIS A 94 6.10 0.54 11.95
C HIS A 94 5.17 1.18 12.99
N ASN A 95 4.86 2.46 12.83
CA ASN A 95 3.98 3.18 13.74
C ASN A 95 2.62 2.50 13.86
N LEU A 96 2.28 2.08 15.07
CA LEU A 96 1.05 1.33 15.36
C LEU A 96 -0.23 2.17 15.18
N ASN A 97 -0.11 3.51 15.22
CA ASN A 97 -1.23 4.42 15.05
C ASN A 97 -1.59 4.63 13.58
N HIS A 98 -0.70 4.22 12.65
CA HIS A 98 -1.00 4.34 11.23
C HIS A 98 -2.13 3.42 10.81
N ILE A 99 -3.01 3.95 9.97
CA ILE A 99 -4.17 3.23 9.46
C ILE A 99 -3.77 2.37 8.27
N PHE A 100 -4.23 1.13 8.27
CA PHE A 100 -4.02 0.19 7.19
C PHE A 100 -5.30 -0.11 6.44
N LEU A 101 -5.27 0.09 5.12
CA LEU A 101 -6.29 -0.41 4.21
C LEU A 101 -6.06 -1.90 3.98
N LYS A 102 -7.08 -2.71 4.25
CA LYS A 102 -7.05 -4.16 4.01
C LYS A 102 -7.68 -4.50 2.67
N LEU A 103 -6.93 -5.14 1.81
CA LEU A 103 -7.40 -5.68 0.54
C LEU A 103 -7.50 -7.21 0.62
N ASN A 104 -8.70 -7.74 0.42
CA ASN A 104 -8.95 -9.19 0.40
C ASN A 104 -8.72 -9.81 -0.99
N LYS A 105 -8.62 -8.98 -2.03
CA LYS A 105 -8.41 -9.38 -3.43
C LYS A 105 -7.40 -8.44 -4.08
N PRO A 106 -6.63 -8.92 -5.06
CA PRO A 106 -5.76 -8.07 -5.86
C PRO A 106 -6.56 -7.00 -6.59
N ILE A 107 -5.97 -5.81 -6.67
CA ILE A 107 -6.47 -4.71 -7.47
C ILE A 107 -5.48 -4.51 -8.62
N ASN A 108 -5.99 -4.46 -9.85
CA ASN A 108 -5.18 -4.27 -11.05
C ASN A 108 -5.10 -2.78 -11.40
N VAL A 109 -4.44 -2.02 -10.55
CA VAL A 109 -4.17 -0.58 -10.75
C VAL A 109 -2.69 -0.34 -10.54
N ASP A 110 -2.06 0.37 -11.45
CA ASP A 110 -0.70 0.86 -11.28
C ASP A 110 -0.74 2.17 -10.49
N ILE A 111 -0.54 2.07 -9.19
CA ILE A 111 -0.60 3.22 -8.29
C ILE A 111 0.49 4.27 -8.62
N ASN A 112 1.60 3.88 -9.25
CA ASN A 112 2.67 4.81 -9.61
C ASN A 112 2.26 5.82 -10.68
N LYS A 113 1.15 5.58 -11.38
CA LYS A 113 0.59 6.51 -12.35
C LYS A 113 -0.31 7.59 -11.74
N TYR A 114 -0.62 7.46 -10.46
CA TYR A 114 -1.42 8.43 -9.71
C TYR A 114 -0.53 9.25 -8.80
N ASP A 115 -0.58 10.56 -8.94
CA ASP A 115 0.11 11.50 -8.07
C ASP A 115 -0.62 12.85 -8.04
N ASN A 116 -0.39 13.63 -7.00
CA ASN A 116 -0.94 14.97 -6.88
C ASN A 116 -0.08 15.87 -6.00
N ILE A 117 -0.18 17.17 -6.25
CA ILE A 117 0.30 18.24 -5.37
C ILE A 117 -0.91 19.02 -4.87
N ILE A 118 -0.94 19.33 -3.58
CA ILE A 118 -2.07 20.02 -2.97
C ILE A 118 -1.66 21.37 -2.43
N LYS A 119 -2.30 22.43 -2.95
CA LYS A 119 -2.21 23.77 -2.39
C LYS A 119 -3.22 23.91 -1.26
N GLY A 120 -2.79 24.42 -0.13
CA GLY A 120 -3.65 24.54 1.07
C GLY A 120 -3.70 23.26 1.91
N LYS A 121 -2.72 22.37 1.79
CA LYS A 121 -2.65 21.09 2.52
C LYS A 121 -2.42 21.24 4.03
N ASN A 122 -1.90 22.37 4.48
CA ASN A 122 -1.69 22.68 5.89
C ASN A 122 -2.44 23.96 6.21
N GLN A 123 -3.57 23.89 6.89
CA GLN A 123 -4.40 25.02 7.22
C GLN A 123 -4.85 25.00 8.69
N ASN A 124 -4.79 26.17 9.32
CA ASN A 124 -5.47 26.43 10.58
C ASN A 124 -6.90 26.91 10.27
N LEU A 125 -7.88 26.19 10.76
CA LEU A 125 -9.29 26.43 10.48
C LEU A 125 -10.00 27.06 11.68
N THR A 126 -11.02 27.83 11.38
CA THR A 126 -11.96 28.36 12.39
C THR A 126 -13.26 27.58 12.29
N VAL A 127 -13.87 27.32 13.45
CA VAL A 127 -15.18 26.65 13.53
C VAL A 127 -16.28 27.71 13.53
N LYS A 128 -17.27 27.53 12.65
CA LYS A 128 -18.52 28.33 12.63
C LYS A 128 -19.70 27.36 12.56
N ASN A 129 -20.70 27.57 13.42
CA ASN A 129 -21.93 26.76 13.46
C ASN A 129 -21.65 25.23 13.55
N ASN A 130 -20.66 24.82 14.32
CA ASN A 130 -20.17 23.43 14.42
C ASN A 130 -19.60 22.83 13.13
N GLU A 131 -19.21 23.65 12.18
CA GLU A 131 -18.54 23.25 10.96
C GLU A 131 -17.18 23.91 10.82
N ALA A 132 -16.22 23.21 10.23
CA ALA A 132 -14.94 23.73 9.78
C ALA A 132 -14.78 23.46 8.27
N ILE A 133 -14.36 24.47 7.52
CA ILE A 133 -14.25 24.38 6.07
C ILE A 133 -12.80 24.68 5.66
N ALA A 134 -12.19 23.74 4.91
CA ALA A 134 -10.90 23.94 4.26
C ALA A 134 -11.09 24.01 2.74
N ASN A 135 -10.51 25.04 2.12
CA ASN A 135 -10.46 25.15 0.66
C ASN A 135 -9.08 24.73 0.17
N ILE A 136 -9.03 23.76 -0.74
CA ILE A 136 -7.81 23.22 -1.30
C ILE A 136 -7.87 23.23 -2.82
N THR A 137 -6.69 23.28 -3.46
CA THR A 137 -6.55 23.06 -4.90
C THR A 137 -5.70 21.81 -5.10
N ILE A 138 -6.21 20.84 -5.83
CA ILE A 138 -5.54 19.59 -6.18
C ILE A 138 -5.01 19.72 -7.62
N PHE A 139 -3.69 19.57 -7.80
CA PHE A 139 -3.04 19.51 -9.10
C PHE A 139 -2.74 18.04 -9.41
N ASN A 140 -3.20 17.54 -10.54
CA ASN A 140 -2.85 16.21 -11.01
C ASN A 140 -1.44 16.21 -11.59
N THR A 141 -0.47 15.59 -10.92
CA THR A 141 0.90 15.41 -11.40
C THR A 141 1.15 14.01 -11.94
N GLY A 142 0.19 13.09 -11.75
CA GLY A 142 0.22 11.73 -12.27
C GLY A 142 -0.15 11.64 -13.75
N GLU A 143 0.01 10.45 -14.33
CA GLU A 143 -0.35 10.14 -15.72
C GLU A 143 -1.83 9.84 -15.89
N GLU A 144 -2.50 9.30 -14.86
CA GLU A 144 -3.91 8.92 -14.90
C GLU A 144 -4.81 10.09 -14.48
N SER A 145 -6.02 10.16 -15.07
CA SER A 145 -7.03 11.14 -14.68
C SER A 145 -7.53 10.88 -13.26
N LEU A 146 -7.83 11.97 -12.52
CA LEU A 146 -8.41 11.89 -11.17
C LEU A 146 -9.92 11.58 -11.17
N LYS A 147 -10.54 11.34 -12.32
CA LYS A 147 -11.95 10.99 -12.40
C LYS A 147 -12.27 9.77 -11.55
N ASP A 148 -13.37 9.84 -10.82
CA ASP A 148 -13.83 8.82 -9.88
C ASP A 148 -12.90 8.57 -8.69
N CYS A 149 -11.72 9.20 -8.61
CA CYS A 149 -10.92 9.26 -7.41
C CYS A 149 -11.67 9.99 -6.30
N PHE A 150 -11.24 9.83 -5.09
CA PHE A 150 -11.89 10.50 -3.97
C PHE A 150 -10.91 10.94 -2.89
N LEU A 151 -11.26 12.01 -2.21
CA LEU A 151 -10.58 12.49 -1.02
C LEU A 151 -11.30 11.93 0.21
N SER A 152 -10.56 11.37 1.16
CA SER A 152 -11.11 10.79 2.38
C SER A 152 -10.22 11.06 3.57
N GLN A 153 -10.85 11.21 4.72
CA GLN A 153 -10.16 11.32 5.99
C GLN A 153 -9.43 10.01 6.33
N ILE A 154 -8.19 10.10 6.81
CA ILE A 154 -7.33 8.95 7.14
C ILE A 154 -6.97 8.86 8.62
N ILE A 155 -7.05 9.95 9.38
CA ILE A 155 -6.93 9.89 10.83
C ILE A 155 -8.29 9.88 11.47
N PHE A 156 -8.52 8.83 12.23
CA PHE A 156 -9.64 8.67 13.14
C PHE A 156 -9.16 8.85 14.58
N GLY A 157 -8.59 10.02 14.87
CA GLY A 157 -8.45 10.45 16.25
C GLY A 157 -9.80 10.48 16.96
N ARG A 158 -9.88 10.97 18.20
CA ARG A 158 -11.17 11.19 18.86
C ARG A 158 -12.13 11.82 17.84
N LYS A 159 -13.33 11.28 17.67
CA LYS A 159 -14.33 11.66 16.65
C LYS A 159 -14.82 13.13 16.82
N VAL A 160 -13.89 14.04 17.04
CA VAL A 160 -14.13 15.48 17.18
C VAL A 160 -14.41 16.11 15.83
N LEU A 161 -13.67 15.65 14.81
CA LEU A 161 -13.77 16.14 13.45
C LEU A 161 -14.14 14.99 12.53
N THR A 162 -15.26 15.09 11.88
CA THR A 162 -15.71 14.09 10.91
C THR A 162 -16.10 14.77 9.61
N GLY A 163 -15.50 14.34 8.52
CA GLY A 163 -15.82 14.84 7.19
C GLY A 163 -16.30 13.75 6.25
N LYS A 164 -17.13 14.14 5.30
CA LYS A 164 -17.62 13.23 4.28
C LYS A 164 -16.58 13.04 3.18
N LYS A 165 -16.50 11.83 2.66
CA LYS A 165 -15.74 11.50 1.45
C LYS A 165 -16.16 12.42 0.28
N ILE A 166 -15.17 13.00 -0.41
CA ILE A 166 -15.39 13.88 -1.56
C ILE A 166 -14.96 13.13 -2.81
N LYS A 167 -15.90 12.86 -3.71
CA LYS A 167 -15.64 12.23 -4.99
C LYS A 167 -15.27 13.29 -6.04
N ILE A 168 -14.24 13.03 -6.84
CA ILE A 168 -13.89 13.85 -8.01
C ILE A 168 -14.72 13.32 -9.19
N GLU A 169 -15.67 14.12 -9.66
CA GLU A 169 -16.56 13.73 -10.78
C GLU A 169 -16.02 14.21 -12.13
N GLU A 170 -15.20 15.26 -12.10
CA GLU A 170 -14.60 15.85 -13.30
C GLU A 170 -13.39 15.05 -13.80
N ASP A 171 -13.15 15.11 -15.10
CA ASP A 171 -11.93 14.60 -15.72
C ASP A 171 -10.80 15.62 -15.49
N VAL A 172 -9.98 15.38 -14.46
CA VAL A 172 -8.79 16.19 -14.17
C VAL A 172 -7.57 15.44 -14.68
N ASN A 173 -7.15 15.77 -15.90
CA ASN A 173 -6.02 15.13 -16.58
C ASN A 173 -4.67 15.63 -16.03
N GLN A 174 -3.59 15.02 -16.49
CA GLN A 174 -2.25 15.43 -16.11
C GLN A 174 -2.01 16.95 -16.33
N ASN A 175 -1.42 17.61 -15.34
CA ASN A 175 -1.16 19.06 -15.28
C ASN A 175 -2.42 19.95 -15.16
N GLU A 176 -3.60 19.37 -15.01
CA GLU A 176 -4.82 20.10 -14.69
C GLU A 176 -5.03 20.19 -13.18
N LYS A 177 -5.99 21.01 -12.75
CA LYS A 177 -6.31 21.23 -11.35
C LYS A 177 -7.82 21.26 -11.11
N ILE A 178 -8.19 20.98 -9.86
CA ILE A 178 -9.55 21.14 -9.36
C ILE A 178 -9.52 21.81 -7.98
N ASP A 179 -10.47 22.68 -7.73
CA ASP A 179 -10.68 23.29 -6.41
C ASP A 179 -11.74 22.49 -5.64
N CYS A 180 -11.45 22.16 -4.40
CA CYS A 180 -12.31 21.37 -3.53
C CYS A 180 -12.47 22.04 -2.18
N SER A 181 -13.65 21.86 -1.55
CA SER A 181 -13.91 22.27 -0.18
C SER A 181 -14.14 21.05 0.70
N ILE A 182 -13.31 20.90 1.74
CA ILE A 182 -13.47 19.87 2.76
C ILE A 182 -14.32 20.47 3.87
N VAL A 183 -15.53 19.94 4.05
CA VAL A 183 -16.42 20.32 5.13
C VAL A 183 -16.36 19.26 6.23
N MET A 184 -16.08 19.68 7.45
CA MET A 184 -15.97 18.81 8.61
C MET A 184 -16.98 19.24 9.69
N ASP A 185 -17.75 18.27 10.18
CA ASP A 185 -18.59 18.45 11.35
C ASP A 185 -17.73 18.37 12.61
N VAL A 186 -17.96 19.31 13.52
CA VAL A 186 -17.24 19.41 14.80
C VAL A 186 -18.14 18.92 15.93
N ASN A 187 -17.80 17.79 16.51
CA ASN A 187 -18.52 17.25 17.67
C ASN A 187 -17.91 17.77 18.98
N LYS A 188 -18.44 18.86 19.50
CA LYS A 188 -17.98 19.47 20.76
C LYS A 188 -18.23 18.61 22.00
N GLU A 189 -19.17 17.67 21.97
CA GLU A 189 -19.48 16.78 23.10
C GLU A 189 -18.34 15.79 23.40
N THR A 190 -17.47 15.56 22.42
CA THR A 190 -16.30 14.67 22.58
C THR A 190 -15.06 15.40 23.11
N VAL A 191 -15.11 16.74 23.23
CA VAL A 191 -14.04 17.57 23.75
C VAL A 191 -14.09 17.53 25.28
N LYS A 192 -13.03 17.02 25.91
CA LYS A 192 -12.94 17.03 27.38
C LYS A 192 -12.35 18.34 27.88
N GLU A 193 -12.86 18.80 29.02
CA GLU A 193 -12.25 19.91 29.73
C GLU A 193 -10.78 19.61 30.06
N GLY A 194 -9.85 20.45 29.62
CA GLY A 194 -8.40 20.23 29.77
C GLY A 194 -7.71 19.50 28.63
N ASP A 195 -8.42 19.14 27.55
CA ASP A 195 -7.79 18.59 26.33
C ASP A 195 -6.88 19.65 25.66
N THR A 196 -5.87 19.16 24.94
CA THR A 196 -5.01 20.01 24.11
C THR A 196 -5.85 20.81 23.14
N LYS A 197 -5.53 22.08 22.99
CA LYS A 197 -6.29 23.04 22.18
C LYS A 197 -6.19 22.82 20.67
N GLU A 198 -5.49 21.77 20.24
CA GLU A 198 -5.24 21.49 18.81
C GLU A 198 -5.86 20.15 18.41
N TYR A 199 -6.68 20.19 17.38
CA TYR A 199 -7.28 19.01 16.76
C TYR A 199 -6.80 18.91 15.32
N ILE A 200 -6.35 17.71 14.92
CA ILE A 200 -5.80 17.43 13.61
C ILE A 200 -6.77 16.53 12.86
N SER A 201 -7.05 16.89 11.62
CA SER A 201 -7.75 16.03 10.67
C SER A 201 -6.88 15.82 9.45
N GLU A 202 -6.54 14.59 9.16
CA GLU A 202 -5.71 14.25 8.00
C GLU A 202 -6.53 13.60 6.90
N TRP A 203 -6.21 13.98 5.66
CA TRP A 203 -6.93 13.57 4.46
C TRP A 203 -5.93 13.14 3.39
N ARG A 204 -6.35 12.20 2.55
CA ARG A 204 -5.56 11.73 1.42
C ARG A 204 -6.46 11.38 0.24
N MET A 205 -5.90 11.47 -0.98
CA MET A 205 -6.54 10.98 -2.20
C MET A 205 -6.47 9.47 -2.29
N PHE A 206 -7.53 8.89 -2.85
CA PHE A 206 -7.65 7.46 -3.13
C PHE A 206 -8.11 7.27 -4.57
N THR A 207 -7.59 6.25 -5.24
CA THR A 207 -8.11 5.84 -6.55
C THR A 207 -9.56 5.34 -6.41
N LYS A 208 -10.27 5.20 -7.50
CA LYS A 208 -11.65 4.64 -7.50
C LYS A 208 -11.71 3.24 -6.86
N GLU A 209 -10.62 2.48 -6.92
CA GLU A 209 -10.47 1.16 -6.28
C GLU A 209 -10.12 1.26 -4.80
N GLY A 210 -9.84 2.44 -4.27
CA GLY A 210 -9.54 2.68 -2.87
C GLY A 210 -8.07 2.58 -2.49
N LEU A 211 -7.12 2.71 -3.43
CA LEU A 211 -5.70 2.78 -3.12
C LEU A 211 -5.28 4.21 -2.78
N PRO A 212 -4.59 4.45 -1.66
CA PRO A 212 -4.12 5.78 -1.28
C PRO A 212 -2.95 6.24 -2.18
N PHE A 213 -2.94 7.52 -2.55
CA PHE A 213 -1.86 8.13 -3.33
C PHE A 213 -1.70 9.63 -3.02
N GLY A 214 -0.57 10.19 -3.48
CA GLY A 214 -0.27 11.60 -3.42
C GLY A 214 -0.06 12.14 -2.00
N GLU A 215 -0.13 13.46 -1.86
CA GLU A 215 0.17 14.17 -0.62
C GLU A 215 -0.92 14.01 0.45
N ILE A 216 -0.51 14.12 1.72
CA ILE A 216 -1.41 14.20 2.88
C ILE A 216 -1.78 15.67 3.13
N ILE A 217 -3.04 15.89 3.44
CA ILE A 217 -3.58 17.18 3.87
C ILE A 217 -3.74 17.14 5.38
N SER A 218 -3.10 18.05 6.09
CA SER A 218 -3.24 18.20 7.54
C SER A 218 -3.99 19.49 7.86
N LEU A 219 -5.15 19.36 8.48
CA LEU A 219 -6.03 20.46 8.83
C LEU A 219 -6.08 20.61 10.36
N TYR A 220 -5.77 21.80 10.84
CA TYR A 220 -5.64 22.08 12.26
C TYR A 220 -6.79 22.96 12.73
N ILE A 221 -7.36 22.63 13.87
CA ILE A 221 -8.35 23.48 14.54
C ILE A 221 -7.82 23.82 15.92
N ASN A 222 -7.56 25.11 16.11
CA ASN A 222 -7.11 25.64 17.38
C ASN A 222 -8.34 26.18 18.12
N ASP A 223 -8.58 25.72 19.34
CA ASP A 223 -9.58 26.22 20.26
C ASP A 223 -11.05 25.96 19.86
N LEU A 224 -11.58 24.81 20.28
CA LEU A 224 -13.02 24.50 20.20
C LEU A 224 -13.85 25.03 21.39
N THR A 225 -13.22 25.76 22.32
CA THR A 225 -13.86 26.20 23.59
C THR A 225 -14.55 27.54 23.48
N LYS A 226 -14.59 28.15 22.29
CA LYS A 226 -15.32 29.42 22.05
C LYS A 226 -16.64 29.20 21.36
#